data_d4b30535c8490652b193883b71f8ff3e
#
_entry.id   d4b30535c8490652b193883b71f8ff3e
#
_cell.length_a   1.000
_cell.length_b   1.000
_cell.length_c   1.000
_cell.angle_alpha   90.00
_cell.angle_beta   90.00
_cell.angle_gamma   90.00
#
_symmetry.space_group_name_H-M   'P 1'
#
loop_
_entity.id
_entity.type
_entity.pdbx_description
1 polymer ?
#
loop_
_entity_poly.entity_id
_entity_poly.type
_entity_poly.pdbx_seq_one_letter_code
_entity_poly.pdbx_strand_id
1 'polypeptide(L)'
;TTLFRLGLNIATTRLILLQADAGEIIYTFGEFAVGGNFIVGAVVFIIIAIIQFLVIAKGSERVSEVGARFSLDAMPGKQMSIDADLRAGSIDGAEAQRRRDEVALESKMYGAMDGAMKFVKGDAIAGLIIAAVNIIAGTIIGSTTMGLSASESLTLYGILTIGDGLVSQIPSLLISISAGILVTRSGGGTSNVGEQIGSQVFAQPKAILVA
;
A
#
# COMPACT_ATOMS: atom_id res chain seq x y z
N THR A 1 -6.24 1.38 -8.35
CA THR A 1 -6.10 0.14 -7.58
C THR A 1 -6.64 0.32 -6.16
N THR A 2 -6.24 1.35 -5.40
CA THR A 2 -6.70 1.61 -4.02
C THR A 2 -8.21 1.87 -3.93
N LEU A 3 -8.79 2.68 -4.83
CA LEU A 3 -10.25 2.89 -4.88
C LEU A 3 -11.03 1.60 -5.17
N PHE A 4 -10.51 0.78 -6.08
CA PHE A 4 -11.12 -0.51 -6.39
C PHE A 4 -11.08 -1.45 -5.18
N ARG A 5 -9.95 -1.49 -4.46
CA ARG A 5 -9.81 -2.26 -3.24
C ARG A 5 -10.76 -1.78 -2.13
N LEU A 6 -10.90 -0.47 -1.95
CA LEU A 6 -11.86 0.09 -1.00
C LEU A 6 -13.30 -0.33 -1.34
N GLY A 7 -13.65 -0.33 -2.62
CA GLY A 7 -14.95 -0.84 -3.10
C GLY A 7 -15.15 -2.32 -2.78
N LEU A 8 -14.11 -3.14 -2.96
CA LEU A 8 -14.13 -4.55 -2.58
C LEU A 8 -14.31 -4.73 -1.07
N ASN A 9 -13.56 -4.01 -0.24
CA ASN A 9 -13.66 -4.09 1.21
C ASN A 9 -15.08 -3.72 1.70
N ILE A 10 -15.72 -2.70 1.09
CA ILE A 10 -17.11 -2.34 1.41
C ILE A 10 -18.08 -3.46 0.99
N ALA A 11 -17.87 -4.06 -0.18
CA ALA A 11 -18.69 -5.18 -0.66
C ALA A 11 -18.54 -6.40 0.25
N THR A 12 -17.33 -6.75 0.66
CA THR A 12 -17.06 -7.86 1.60
C THR A 12 -17.67 -7.60 2.97
N THR A 13 -17.49 -6.37 3.49
CA THR A 13 -18.16 -5.93 4.74
C THR A 13 -19.67 -6.16 4.68
N ARG A 14 -20.31 -5.79 3.57
CA ARG A 14 -21.74 -6.01 3.38
C ARG A 14 -22.09 -7.50 3.42
N LEU A 15 -21.32 -8.36 2.78
CA LEU A 15 -21.52 -9.81 2.79
C LEU A 15 -21.35 -10.37 4.20
N ILE A 16 -20.29 -10.00 4.91
CA ILE A 16 -20.03 -10.41 6.29
C ILE A 16 -21.21 -10.04 7.19
N LEU A 17 -21.66 -8.78 7.15
CA LEU A 17 -22.71 -8.31 8.05
C LEU A 17 -24.10 -8.83 7.72
N LEU A 18 -24.44 -9.04 6.44
CA LEU A 18 -25.77 -9.50 6.03
C LEU A 18 -25.92 -11.01 6.01
N GLN A 19 -24.86 -11.74 5.62
CA GLN A 19 -24.95 -13.18 5.36
C GLN A 19 -24.11 -14.00 6.34
N ALA A 20 -23.29 -13.35 7.18
CA ALA A 20 -22.27 -14.02 8.00
C ALA A 20 -21.36 -14.93 7.14
N ASP A 21 -21.10 -14.50 5.90
CA ASP A 21 -20.28 -15.21 4.92
C ASP A 21 -19.46 -14.18 4.12
N ALA A 22 -18.25 -14.53 3.78
CA ALA A 22 -17.36 -13.70 2.97
C ALA A 22 -16.66 -14.53 1.87
N GLY A 23 -17.12 -15.75 1.66
CA GLY A 23 -16.53 -16.73 0.74
C GLY A 23 -15.47 -17.62 1.41
N GLU A 24 -15.28 -18.77 0.80
CA GLU A 24 -14.48 -19.87 1.33
C GLU A 24 -13.00 -19.49 1.59
N ILE A 25 -12.44 -18.64 0.73
CA ILE A 25 -11.05 -18.17 0.86
C ILE A 25 -10.89 -17.36 2.14
N ILE A 26 -11.75 -16.38 2.38
CA ILE A 26 -11.69 -15.51 3.55
C ILE A 26 -11.90 -16.31 4.82
N TYR A 27 -12.87 -17.22 4.82
CA TYR A 27 -13.13 -18.10 5.95
C TYR A 27 -11.92 -18.99 6.25
N THR A 28 -11.32 -19.64 5.24
CA THR A 28 -10.14 -20.50 5.39
C THR A 28 -8.92 -19.75 5.93
N PHE A 29 -8.67 -18.52 5.42
CA PHE A 29 -7.59 -17.68 5.96
C PHE A 29 -7.85 -17.27 7.41
N GLY A 30 -9.09 -16.96 7.75
CA GLY A 30 -9.49 -16.64 9.12
C GLY A 30 -9.30 -17.85 10.06
N GLU A 31 -9.79 -19.01 9.70
CA GLU A 31 -9.59 -20.25 10.49
C GLU A 31 -8.12 -20.61 10.64
N PHE A 32 -7.34 -20.52 9.57
CA PHE A 32 -5.90 -20.78 9.63
C PHE A 32 -5.20 -19.85 10.63
N ALA A 33 -5.52 -18.56 10.61
CA ALA A 33 -4.93 -17.58 11.52
C ALA A 33 -5.37 -17.79 12.99
N VAL A 34 -6.61 -18.21 13.19
CA VAL A 34 -7.17 -18.46 14.53
C VAL A 34 -6.63 -19.78 15.13
N GLY A 35 -6.34 -20.79 14.28
CA GLY A 35 -5.70 -22.04 14.72
C GLY A 35 -6.43 -22.74 15.88
N GLY A 36 -7.77 -22.66 15.94
CA GLY A 36 -8.59 -23.23 17.00
C GLY A 36 -8.68 -22.40 18.30
N ASN A 37 -7.96 -21.29 18.43
CA ASN A 37 -8.07 -20.35 19.55
C ASN A 37 -8.26 -18.91 19.05
N PHE A 38 -9.51 -18.45 19.08
CA PHE A 38 -9.88 -17.12 18.60
C PHE A 38 -9.06 -15.99 19.24
N ILE A 39 -8.78 -16.06 20.54
CA ILE A 39 -8.03 -15.01 21.26
C ILE A 39 -6.61 -14.89 20.71
N VAL A 40 -5.95 -16.03 20.49
CA VAL A 40 -4.59 -16.07 19.94
C VAL A 40 -4.59 -15.53 18.50
N GLY A 41 -5.53 -15.96 17.66
CA GLY A 41 -5.67 -15.47 16.30
C GLY A 41 -5.92 -13.97 16.22
N ALA A 42 -6.80 -13.45 17.09
CA ALA A 42 -7.07 -12.01 17.18
C ALA A 42 -5.81 -11.20 17.59
N VAL A 43 -5.04 -11.68 18.56
CA VAL A 43 -3.78 -11.03 18.96
C VAL A 43 -2.78 -11.05 17.81
N VAL A 44 -2.57 -12.17 17.13
CA VAL A 44 -1.68 -12.28 15.98
C VAL A 44 -2.13 -11.34 14.86
N PHE A 45 -3.42 -11.31 14.54
CA PHE A 45 -3.97 -10.39 13.55
C PHE A 45 -3.70 -8.91 13.90
N ILE A 46 -3.92 -8.51 15.15
CA ILE A 46 -3.66 -7.14 15.61
C ILE A 46 -2.18 -6.80 15.45
N ILE A 47 -1.28 -7.71 15.83
CA ILE A 47 0.18 -7.51 15.68
C ILE A 47 0.54 -7.31 14.20
N ILE A 48 0.05 -8.17 13.30
CA ILE A 48 0.31 -8.06 11.87
C ILE A 48 -0.27 -6.75 11.32
N ALA A 49 -1.48 -6.37 11.72
CA ALA A 49 -2.13 -5.13 11.30
C ALA A 49 -1.36 -3.88 11.77
N ILE A 50 -0.84 -3.89 13.00
CA ILE A 50 0.03 -2.81 13.53
C ILE A 50 1.34 -2.73 12.73
N ILE A 51 2.00 -3.85 12.47
CA ILE A 51 3.23 -3.91 11.66
C ILE A 51 2.95 -3.38 10.25
N GLN A 52 1.88 -3.83 9.63
CA GLN A 52 1.45 -3.37 8.31
C GLN A 52 1.29 -1.84 8.28
N PHE A 53 0.61 -1.28 9.27
CA PHE A 53 0.37 0.16 9.33
C PHE A 53 1.64 0.94 9.65
N LEU A 54 2.35 0.58 10.74
CA LEU A 54 3.50 1.37 11.22
C LEU A 54 4.73 1.21 10.33
N VAL A 55 5.06 0.00 9.94
CA VAL A 55 6.30 -0.27 9.21
C VAL A 55 6.11 -0.06 7.72
N ILE A 56 5.05 -0.61 7.15
CA ILE A 56 4.89 -0.60 5.69
C ILE A 56 4.21 0.67 5.22
N ALA A 57 2.98 0.96 5.66
CA ALA A 57 2.23 2.11 5.14
C ALA A 57 2.89 3.44 5.54
N LYS A 58 3.22 3.63 6.81
CA LYS A 58 3.88 4.84 7.31
C LYS A 58 5.35 4.93 6.87
N GLY A 59 6.04 3.80 6.75
CA GLY A 59 7.42 3.73 6.25
C GLY A 59 7.51 4.15 4.79
N SER A 60 6.67 3.59 3.93
CA SER A 60 6.61 3.93 2.50
C SER A 60 6.20 5.39 2.27
N GLU A 61 5.25 5.92 3.06
CA GLU A 61 4.89 7.34 3.04
C GLU A 61 6.12 8.21 3.33
N ARG A 62 6.88 7.88 4.38
CA ARG A 62 8.05 8.66 4.77
C ARG A 62 9.16 8.63 3.72
N VAL A 63 9.42 7.48 3.14
CA VAL A 63 10.39 7.33 2.04
C VAL A 63 9.97 8.17 0.83
N SER A 64 8.69 8.15 0.47
CA SER A 64 8.14 8.95 -0.62
C SER A 64 8.24 10.45 -0.37
N GLU A 65 7.86 10.90 0.84
CA GLU A 65 7.94 12.31 1.25
C GLU A 65 9.38 12.82 1.16
N VAL A 66 10.33 12.07 1.71
CA VAL A 66 11.75 12.46 1.70
C VAL A 66 12.31 12.45 0.28
N GLY A 67 12.02 11.41 -0.52
CA GLY A 67 12.45 11.31 -1.92
C GLY A 67 11.91 12.46 -2.77
N ALA A 68 10.61 12.75 -2.66
CA ALA A 68 9.99 13.87 -3.35
C ALA A 68 10.62 15.23 -2.94
N ARG A 69 10.85 15.42 -1.65
CA ARG A 69 11.45 16.65 -1.13
C ARG A 69 12.85 16.88 -1.69
N PHE A 70 13.72 15.86 -1.67
CA PHE A 70 15.07 16.00 -2.23
C PHE A 70 15.06 16.36 -3.72
N SER A 71 14.17 15.77 -4.51
CA SER A 71 14.04 16.08 -5.92
C SER A 71 13.53 17.50 -6.16
N LEU A 72 12.54 17.94 -5.37
CA LEU A 72 11.99 19.30 -5.46
C LEU A 72 13.00 20.36 -5.02
N ASP A 73 13.77 20.12 -3.96
CA ASP A 73 14.80 21.01 -3.45
C ASP A 73 16.00 21.14 -4.43
N ALA A 74 16.25 20.11 -5.26
CA ALA A 74 17.30 20.13 -6.28
C ALA A 74 16.90 20.91 -7.57
N MET A 75 15.62 21.20 -7.77
CA MET A 75 15.10 21.81 -9.01
C MET A 75 15.68 23.19 -9.34
N PRO A 76 15.81 24.13 -8.38
CA PRO A 76 16.44 25.42 -8.69
C PRO A 76 17.87 25.25 -9.20
N GLY A 77 18.63 24.28 -8.65
CA GLY A 77 19.98 23.95 -9.13
C GLY A 77 19.99 23.41 -10.56
N LYS A 78 19.05 22.50 -10.89
CA LYS A 78 18.89 22.00 -12.27
C LYS A 78 18.54 23.12 -13.24
N GLN A 79 17.65 24.02 -12.88
CA GLN A 79 17.28 25.18 -13.72
C GLN A 79 18.45 26.14 -13.92
N MET A 80 19.23 26.45 -12.86
CA MET A 80 20.41 27.29 -12.97
C MET A 80 21.49 26.65 -13.86
N SER A 81 21.67 25.32 -13.80
CA SER A 81 22.60 24.62 -14.69
C SER A 81 22.17 24.71 -16.16
N ILE A 82 20.89 24.54 -16.46
CA ILE A 82 20.36 24.69 -17.83
C ILE A 82 20.59 26.13 -18.34
N ASP A 83 20.37 27.14 -17.50
CA ASP A 83 20.59 28.55 -17.87
C ASP A 83 22.08 28.84 -18.06
N ALA A 84 22.97 28.25 -17.30
CA ALA A 84 24.42 28.39 -17.48
C ALA A 84 24.88 27.74 -18.80
N ASP A 85 24.40 26.52 -19.10
CA ASP A 85 24.73 25.83 -20.37
C ASP A 85 24.26 26.60 -21.59
N LEU A 86 23.06 27.21 -21.52
CA LEU A 86 22.52 28.06 -22.58
C LEU A 86 23.36 29.32 -22.78
N ARG A 87 23.78 30.00 -21.68
CA ARG A 87 24.62 31.19 -21.77
C ARG A 87 26.03 30.88 -22.27
N ALA A 88 26.54 29.71 -21.94
CA ALA A 88 27.85 29.24 -22.42
C ALA A 88 27.82 28.78 -23.89
N GLY A 89 26.63 28.72 -24.51
CA GLY A 89 26.47 28.21 -25.87
C GLY A 89 26.67 26.69 -26.01
N SER A 90 26.69 25.96 -24.90
CA SER A 90 26.82 24.49 -24.88
C SER A 90 25.55 23.79 -25.34
N ILE A 91 24.41 24.44 -25.21
CA ILE A 91 23.10 23.98 -25.69
C ILE A 91 22.38 25.14 -26.40
N ASP A 92 21.50 24.81 -27.32
CA ASP A 92 20.65 25.79 -28.01
C ASP A 92 19.35 26.07 -27.22
N GLY A 93 18.56 27.02 -27.68
CA GLY A 93 17.31 27.42 -27.03
C GLY A 93 16.25 26.30 -27.01
N ALA A 94 16.23 25.46 -28.05
CA ALA A 94 15.28 24.35 -28.16
C ALA A 94 15.62 23.24 -27.12
N GLU A 95 16.91 22.89 -27.01
CA GLU A 95 17.37 21.93 -26.02
C GLU A 95 17.19 22.43 -24.57
N ALA A 96 17.45 23.73 -24.34
CA ALA A 96 17.19 24.33 -23.03
C ALA A 96 15.71 24.26 -22.65
N GLN A 97 14.81 24.51 -23.60
CA GLN A 97 13.37 24.38 -23.34
C GLN A 97 12.98 22.94 -23.06
N ARG A 98 13.47 21.98 -23.84
CA ARG A 98 13.23 20.55 -23.62
C ARG A 98 13.64 20.11 -22.21
N ARG A 99 14.84 20.51 -21.76
CA ARG A 99 15.34 20.18 -20.41
C ARG A 99 14.52 20.85 -19.30
N ARG A 100 14.04 22.07 -19.49
CA ARG A 100 13.13 22.74 -18.54
C ARG A 100 11.80 22.00 -18.44
N ASP A 101 11.25 21.55 -19.56
CA ASP A 101 10.00 20.79 -19.58
C ASP A 101 10.16 19.43 -18.89
N GLU A 102 11.31 18.77 -19.05
CA GLU A 102 11.63 17.53 -18.30
C GLU A 102 11.69 17.76 -16.79
N VAL A 103 12.35 18.84 -16.34
CA VAL A 103 12.41 19.21 -14.92
C VAL A 103 11.02 19.54 -14.38
N ALA A 104 10.17 20.23 -15.16
CA ALA A 104 8.80 20.53 -14.77
C ALA A 104 7.94 19.27 -14.68
N LEU A 105 8.10 18.32 -15.60
CA LEU A 105 7.41 17.03 -15.58
C LEU A 105 7.84 16.18 -14.38
N GLU A 106 9.13 16.14 -14.10
CA GLU A 106 9.69 15.45 -12.93
C GLU A 106 9.08 16.00 -11.63
N SER A 107 8.98 17.33 -11.50
CA SER A 107 8.34 17.99 -10.37
C SER A 107 6.89 17.56 -10.18
N LYS A 108 6.10 17.62 -11.26
CA LYS A 108 4.69 17.20 -11.22
C LYS A 108 4.55 15.75 -10.81
N MET A 109 5.44 14.88 -11.29
CA MET A 109 5.44 13.47 -10.93
C MET A 109 5.69 13.27 -9.44
N TYR A 110 6.72 13.89 -8.87
CA TYR A 110 7.02 13.76 -7.44
C TYR A 110 5.90 14.32 -6.56
N GLY A 111 5.31 15.45 -6.93
CA GLY A 111 4.16 16.00 -6.23
C GLY A 111 2.94 15.08 -6.27
N ALA A 112 2.67 14.48 -7.42
CA ALA A 112 1.58 13.51 -7.57
C ALA A 112 1.84 12.23 -6.77
N MET A 113 3.09 11.75 -6.70
CA MET A 113 3.47 10.56 -5.93
C MET A 113 3.34 10.78 -4.42
N ASP A 114 3.71 11.95 -3.89
CA ASP A 114 3.47 12.28 -2.47
C ASP A 114 1.98 12.23 -2.13
N GLY A 115 1.12 12.79 -2.99
CA GLY A 115 -0.32 12.71 -2.84
C GLY A 115 -0.85 11.27 -2.90
N ALA A 116 -0.36 10.47 -3.84
CA ALA A 116 -0.75 9.07 -3.98
C ALA A 116 -0.37 8.23 -2.73
N MET A 117 0.80 8.49 -2.13
CA MET A 117 1.23 7.78 -0.91
C MET A 117 0.37 8.13 0.31
N LYS A 118 -0.07 9.37 0.45
CA LYS A 118 -1.03 9.75 1.50
C LYS A 118 -2.36 9.02 1.33
N PHE A 119 -2.79 8.80 0.09
CA PHE A 119 -3.99 8.03 -0.21
C PHE A 119 -3.84 6.54 0.15
N VAL A 120 -2.69 5.93 -0.15
CA VAL A 120 -2.37 4.54 0.22
C VAL A 120 -2.37 4.35 1.75
N LYS A 121 -1.83 5.30 2.49
CA LYS A 121 -1.89 5.29 3.96
C LYS A 121 -3.33 5.39 4.48
N GLY A 122 -4.15 6.26 3.87
CA GLY A 122 -5.56 6.39 4.23
C GLY A 122 -6.33 5.09 4.09
N ASP A 123 -6.06 4.33 3.03
CA ASP A 123 -6.66 3.03 2.79
C ASP A 123 -6.27 1.97 3.85
N ALA A 124 -5.03 1.97 4.32
CA ALA A 124 -4.61 1.09 5.43
C ALA A 124 -5.34 1.42 6.74
N ILE A 125 -5.57 2.70 7.03
CA ILE A 125 -6.37 3.14 8.20
C ILE A 125 -7.83 2.72 8.03
N ALA A 126 -8.41 2.92 6.84
CA ALA A 126 -9.78 2.53 6.55
C ALA A 126 -9.99 1.02 6.77
N GLY A 127 -9.06 0.17 6.35
CA GLY A 127 -9.11 -1.27 6.58
C GLY A 127 -9.19 -1.64 8.08
N LEU A 128 -8.42 -0.97 8.94
CA LEU A 128 -8.48 -1.19 10.39
C LEU A 128 -9.82 -0.76 10.99
N ILE A 129 -10.36 0.37 10.53
CA ILE A 129 -11.68 0.85 10.99
C ILE A 129 -12.77 -0.12 10.54
N ILE A 130 -12.72 -0.58 9.28
CA ILE A 130 -13.68 -1.55 8.75
C ILE A 130 -13.63 -2.85 9.57
N ALA A 131 -12.44 -3.35 9.91
CA ALA A 131 -12.29 -4.53 10.74
C ALA A 131 -12.93 -4.35 12.13
N ALA A 132 -12.70 -3.22 12.77
CA ALA A 132 -13.34 -2.92 14.05
C ALA A 132 -14.87 -2.85 13.94
N VAL A 133 -15.39 -2.19 12.89
CA VAL A 133 -16.83 -2.12 12.62
C VAL A 133 -17.42 -3.51 12.37
N ASN A 134 -16.75 -4.35 11.56
CA ASN A 134 -17.23 -5.71 11.28
C ASN A 134 -17.33 -6.57 12.54
N ILE A 135 -16.35 -6.50 13.43
CA ILE A 135 -16.39 -7.25 14.70
C ILE A 135 -17.53 -6.75 15.59
N ILE A 136 -17.62 -5.44 15.81
CA ILE A 136 -18.61 -4.86 16.72
C ILE A 136 -20.02 -5.04 16.16
N ALA A 137 -20.26 -4.57 14.94
CA ALA A 137 -21.58 -4.66 14.31
C ALA A 137 -21.98 -6.12 14.05
N GLY A 138 -21.05 -6.96 13.60
CA GLY A 138 -21.29 -8.38 13.39
C GLY A 138 -21.69 -9.11 14.67
N THR A 139 -20.99 -8.85 15.78
CA THR A 139 -21.35 -9.44 17.09
C THR A 139 -22.76 -9.03 17.52
N ILE A 140 -23.15 -7.78 17.33
CA ILE A 140 -24.50 -7.30 17.63
C ILE A 140 -25.53 -7.98 16.72
N ILE A 141 -25.29 -8.02 15.41
CA ILE A 141 -26.20 -8.62 14.43
C ILE A 141 -26.36 -10.12 14.70
N GLY A 142 -25.26 -10.86 14.93
CA GLY A 142 -25.30 -12.27 15.22
C GLY A 142 -26.12 -12.59 16.48
N SER A 143 -25.95 -11.77 17.53
CA SER A 143 -26.69 -11.96 18.78
C SER A 143 -28.17 -11.56 18.65
N THR A 144 -28.51 -10.50 17.92
CA THR A 144 -29.90 -9.98 17.85
C THR A 144 -30.71 -10.64 16.74
N THR A 145 -30.08 -10.94 15.59
CA THR A 145 -30.81 -11.40 14.39
C THR A 145 -30.71 -12.90 14.18
N MET A 146 -29.54 -13.51 14.50
CA MET A 146 -29.30 -14.94 14.29
C MET A 146 -29.52 -15.76 15.55
N GLY A 147 -29.78 -15.14 16.71
CA GLY A 147 -29.99 -15.83 17.98
C GLY A 147 -28.76 -16.51 18.54
N LEU A 148 -27.56 -16.16 18.06
CA LEU A 148 -26.30 -16.70 18.55
C LEU A 148 -25.96 -16.07 19.92
N SER A 149 -25.25 -16.80 20.75
CA SER A 149 -24.67 -16.21 21.95
C SER A 149 -23.62 -15.14 21.57
N ALA A 150 -23.34 -14.21 22.47
CA ALA A 150 -22.34 -13.16 22.23
C ALA A 150 -20.95 -13.75 21.92
N SER A 151 -20.60 -14.88 22.55
CA SER A 151 -19.34 -15.58 22.30
C SER A 151 -19.28 -16.21 20.91
N GLU A 152 -20.34 -16.89 20.48
CA GLU A 152 -20.43 -17.50 19.16
C GLU A 152 -20.41 -16.45 18.06
N SER A 153 -21.19 -15.36 18.24
CA SER A 153 -21.19 -14.22 17.31
C SER A 153 -19.81 -13.58 17.19
N LEU A 154 -19.14 -13.34 18.30
CA LEU A 154 -17.77 -12.77 18.30
C LEU A 154 -16.78 -13.69 17.59
N THR A 155 -16.87 -14.99 17.80
CA THR A 155 -15.99 -15.96 17.15
C THR A 155 -16.24 -16.01 15.65
N LEU A 156 -17.50 -16.12 15.21
CA LEU A 156 -17.86 -16.19 13.80
C LEU A 156 -17.44 -14.93 13.03
N TYR A 157 -17.91 -13.76 13.47
CA TYR A 157 -17.60 -12.49 12.82
C TYR A 157 -16.14 -12.11 12.98
N GLY A 158 -15.48 -12.55 14.06
CA GLY A 158 -14.05 -12.38 14.25
C GLY A 158 -13.23 -13.19 13.26
N ILE A 159 -13.55 -14.47 13.02
CA ILE A 159 -12.88 -15.30 12.00
C ILE A 159 -13.02 -14.68 10.61
N LEU A 160 -14.24 -14.28 10.23
CA LEU A 160 -14.49 -13.63 8.94
C LEU A 160 -13.73 -12.32 8.78
N THR A 161 -13.69 -11.50 9.83
CA THR A 161 -12.99 -10.21 9.81
C THR A 161 -11.47 -10.39 9.77
N ILE A 162 -10.93 -11.34 10.52
CA ILE A 162 -9.50 -11.68 10.49
C ILE A 162 -9.11 -12.18 9.10
N GLY A 163 -9.91 -13.07 8.51
CA GLY A 163 -9.69 -13.58 7.16
C GLY A 163 -9.72 -12.48 6.10
N ASP A 164 -10.75 -11.62 6.10
CA ASP A 164 -10.87 -10.48 5.19
C ASP A 164 -9.68 -9.51 5.34
N GLY A 165 -9.31 -9.20 6.59
CA GLY A 165 -8.17 -8.36 6.88
C GLY A 165 -6.84 -8.92 6.36
N LEU A 166 -6.57 -10.21 6.57
CA LEU A 166 -5.34 -10.86 6.09
C LEU A 166 -5.28 -10.92 4.55
N VAL A 167 -6.37 -11.30 3.90
CA VAL A 167 -6.45 -11.31 2.43
C VAL A 167 -6.24 -9.92 1.85
N SER A 168 -6.82 -8.90 2.45
CA SER A 168 -6.68 -7.49 2.03
C SER A 168 -5.28 -6.93 2.27
N GLN A 169 -4.50 -7.49 3.18
CA GLN A 169 -3.14 -7.04 3.46
C GLN A 169 -2.17 -7.33 2.31
N ILE A 170 -2.34 -8.45 1.59
CA ILE A 170 -1.43 -8.84 0.50
C ILE A 170 -1.37 -7.77 -0.60
N PRO A 171 -2.49 -7.33 -1.22
CA PRO A 171 -2.46 -6.25 -2.20
C PRO A 171 -1.96 -4.92 -1.63
N SER A 172 -2.30 -4.62 -0.36
CA SER A 172 -1.85 -3.41 0.32
C SER A 172 -0.33 -3.33 0.41
N LEU A 173 0.29 -4.44 0.80
CA LEU A 173 1.73 -4.57 0.92
C LEU A 173 2.41 -4.40 -0.44
N LEU A 174 1.92 -5.07 -1.47
CA LEU A 174 2.45 -4.96 -2.82
C LEU A 174 2.36 -3.52 -3.37
N ILE A 175 1.23 -2.83 -3.16
CA ILE A 175 1.05 -1.44 -3.59
C ILE A 175 2.04 -0.53 -2.85
N SER A 176 2.17 -0.67 -1.53
CA SER A 176 3.04 0.17 -0.72
C SER A 176 4.51 -0.01 -1.07
N ILE A 177 4.97 -1.25 -1.26
CA ILE A 177 6.36 -1.54 -1.65
C ILE A 177 6.62 -1.03 -3.08
N SER A 178 5.74 -1.33 -4.03
CA SER A 178 5.89 -0.89 -5.42
C SER A 178 5.94 0.63 -5.52
N ALA A 179 5.09 1.34 -4.79
CA ALA A 179 5.09 2.79 -4.77
C ALA A 179 6.39 3.36 -4.14
N GLY A 180 6.87 2.75 -3.04
CA GLY A 180 8.15 3.13 -2.43
C GLY A 180 9.33 2.96 -3.40
N ILE A 181 9.41 1.82 -4.10
CA ILE A 181 10.44 1.57 -5.11
C ILE A 181 10.35 2.59 -6.26
N LEU A 182 9.15 2.88 -6.73
CA LEU A 182 8.92 3.80 -7.85
C LEU A 182 9.42 5.21 -7.51
N VAL A 183 9.14 5.71 -6.32
CA VAL A 183 9.59 7.03 -5.86
C VAL A 183 11.09 7.10 -5.70
N THR A 184 11.72 6.06 -5.16
CA THR A 184 13.17 6.07 -4.92
C THR A 184 14.00 5.90 -6.19
N ARG A 185 13.42 5.34 -7.26
CA ARG A 185 14.12 5.02 -8.51
C ARG A 185 13.87 5.99 -9.68
N SER A 186 12.86 6.85 -9.59
CA SER A 186 12.49 7.73 -10.71
C SER A 186 13.48 8.90 -10.97
N GLY A 187 14.57 9.01 -10.21
CA GLY A 187 15.52 10.13 -10.29
C GLY A 187 16.80 9.90 -11.11
N GLY A 188 16.99 8.83 -11.84
CA GLY A 188 18.28 8.65 -12.49
C GLY A 188 18.37 7.52 -13.51
N GLY A 189 18.27 7.85 -14.79
CA GLY A 189 18.76 6.99 -15.86
C GLY A 189 17.72 6.60 -16.91
N THR A 190 18.18 6.46 -18.13
CA THR A 190 17.43 6.09 -19.35
C THR A 190 16.95 4.63 -19.37
N SER A 191 17.24 3.83 -18.35
CA SER A 191 16.85 2.42 -18.28
C SER A 191 15.55 2.21 -17.51
N ASN A 192 14.65 1.41 -18.08
CA ASN A 192 13.38 1.02 -17.45
C ASN A 192 13.61 0.38 -16.07
N VAL A 193 12.88 0.86 -15.05
CA VAL A 193 12.94 0.34 -13.67
C VAL A 193 12.75 -1.19 -13.63
N GLY A 194 11.84 -1.72 -14.45
CA GLY A 194 11.62 -3.17 -14.56
C GLY A 194 12.84 -3.94 -15.06
N GLU A 195 13.58 -3.38 -16.01
CA GLU A 195 14.79 -3.96 -16.57
C GLU A 195 15.95 -3.94 -15.55
N GLN A 196 16.07 -2.86 -14.76
CA GLN A 196 17.07 -2.76 -13.69
C GLN A 196 16.75 -3.73 -12.54
N ILE A 197 15.52 -3.83 -12.11
CA ILE A 197 15.11 -4.80 -11.09
C ILE A 197 15.34 -6.22 -11.59
N GLY A 198 14.90 -6.52 -12.82
CA GLY A 198 15.11 -7.82 -13.44
C GLY A 198 16.60 -8.19 -13.48
N SER A 199 17.45 -7.29 -14.00
CA SER A 199 18.87 -7.54 -14.10
C SER A 199 19.54 -7.75 -12.72
N GLN A 200 19.12 -7.02 -11.69
CA GLN A 200 19.67 -7.16 -10.33
C GLN A 200 19.18 -8.43 -9.62
N VAL A 201 17.92 -8.80 -9.77
CA VAL A 201 17.35 -10.03 -9.20
C VAL A 201 18.00 -11.26 -9.84
N PHE A 202 18.13 -11.27 -11.18
CA PHE A 202 18.72 -12.39 -11.91
C PHE A 202 20.26 -12.39 -11.92
N ALA A 203 20.92 -11.28 -11.53
CA ALA A 203 22.39 -11.22 -11.41
C ALA A 203 22.94 -12.12 -10.28
N GLN A 204 22.11 -12.54 -9.33
CA GLN A 204 22.52 -13.41 -8.22
C GLN A 204 21.68 -14.69 -8.16
N PRO A 205 21.92 -15.68 -9.04
CA PRO A 205 21.11 -16.90 -9.08
C PRO A 205 21.15 -17.71 -7.78
N LYS A 206 22.18 -17.56 -6.95
CA LYS A 206 22.25 -18.19 -5.62
C LYS A 206 21.25 -17.60 -4.62
N ALA A 207 20.89 -16.34 -4.74
CA ALA A 207 19.87 -15.72 -3.86
C ALA A 207 18.47 -16.25 -4.17
N ILE A 208 18.19 -16.54 -5.44
CA ILE A 208 16.89 -17.11 -5.89
C ILE A 208 16.75 -18.58 -5.43
N LEU A 209 17.86 -19.30 -5.28
CA LEU A 209 17.85 -20.70 -4.81
C LEU A 209 17.66 -20.84 -3.28
N VAL A 210 17.86 -19.75 -2.53
CA VAL A 210 17.78 -19.72 -1.05
C VAL A 210 16.48 -19.09 -0.57
N ALA A 211 15.77 -18.33 -1.43
CA ALA A 211 14.47 -17.72 -1.16
C ALA A 211 13.33 -18.66 -1.55
#